data_255c97720fcf9cd6d448fd6c9bac6206
#
_entry.id   255c97720fcf9cd6d448fd6c9bac6206
#
_cell.length_a   1.000
_cell.length_b   1.000
_cell.length_c   1.000
_cell.angle_alpha   90.00
_cell.angle_beta   90.00
_cell.angle_gamma   90.00
#
_symmetry.space_group_name_H-M   'P 1'
#
loop_
_entity.id
_entity.type
_entity.pdbx_description
1 polymer ?
#
loop_
_entity_poly.entity_id
_entity_poly.type
_entity_poly.pdbx_seq_one_letter_code
_entity_poly.pdbx_strand_id
1 'polypeptide(L)'
;KPYHGRISYFKTISVRDFHFDDNDYIFVKEDLPMGQADVNVNLWLKDTKRFADLFNAILFQGKAVILPENLHPSPETTAVSLQDAQGKNVVKKQYRDIIMNWQDQAVLMLLAVESQTAIHYAAPLKVMLYDSMEYAEQVRVKWKERPPRLSSAEFLSRFQKNDKLIPVITLIFYYGTEEWDGPLELHQMFDLGTEKSHAELM
;
A
#
# COMPACT_ATOMS: atom_id res chain seq x y z
N LYS A 1 -5.95 -9.05 -22.56
CA LYS A 1 -6.10 -10.25 -21.69
C LYS A 1 -6.50 -9.74 -20.31
N PRO A 2 -7.56 -10.28 -19.68
CA PRO A 2 -7.92 -9.84 -18.34
C PRO A 2 -6.77 -10.16 -17.38
N TYR A 3 -6.44 -9.21 -16.53
CA TYR A 3 -5.45 -9.34 -15.47
C TYR A 3 -5.97 -10.38 -14.47
N HIS A 4 -5.48 -11.60 -14.53
CA HIS A 4 -5.62 -12.57 -13.46
C HIS A 4 -4.50 -12.34 -12.45
N GLY A 5 -4.55 -11.21 -11.74
CA GLY A 5 -3.56 -10.81 -10.76
C GLY A 5 -4.17 -10.83 -9.36
N ARG A 6 -3.44 -11.37 -8.41
CA ARG A 6 -3.71 -11.39 -6.98
C ARG A 6 -4.18 -10.03 -6.48
N ILE A 7 -5.28 -9.99 -5.73
CA ILE A 7 -5.98 -8.77 -5.29
C ILE A 7 -5.23 -8.00 -4.18
N SER A 8 -4.16 -8.57 -3.65
CA SER A 8 -3.32 -7.95 -2.62
C SER A 8 -1.87 -7.98 -3.09
N TYR A 9 -1.38 -6.86 -3.59
CA TYR A 9 0.01 -6.69 -4.00
C TYR A 9 0.71 -5.82 -2.96
N PHE A 10 1.48 -6.45 -2.09
CA PHE A 10 2.54 -5.74 -1.39
C PHE A 10 3.86 -6.43 -1.70
N LYS A 11 4.85 -5.64 -1.99
CA LYS A 11 6.21 -6.10 -2.27
C LYS A 11 7.17 -5.23 -1.48
N THR A 12 8.04 -5.88 -0.72
CA THR A 12 9.18 -5.21 -0.13
C THR A 12 10.27 -5.08 -1.19
N ILE A 13 10.84 -3.88 -1.31
CA ILE A 13 11.86 -3.54 -2.29
C ILE A 13 13.02 -2.93 -1.56
N SER A 14 14.22 -3.40 -1.84
CA SER A 14 15.45 -2.74 -1.41
C SER A 14 15.85 -1.67 -2.42
N VAL A 15 16.35 -0.54 -1.94
CA VAL A 15 16.96 0.51 -2.79
C VAL A 15 18.06 -0.06 -3.69
N ARG A 16 18.72 -1.15 -3.26
CA ARG A 16 19.77 -1.83 -4.03
C ARG A 16 19.25 -2.48 -5.31
N ASP A 17 17.95 -2.72 -5.42
CA ASP A 17 17.31 -3.28 -6.61
C ASP A 17 17.01 -2.21 -7.68
N PHE A 18 17.28 -0.93 -7.37
CA PHE A 18 17.06 0.20 -8.25
C PHE A 18 18.37 0.78 -8.78
N HIS A 19 18.42 1.02 -10.09
CA HIS A 19 19.43 1.87 -10.70
C HIS A 19 18.95 3.33 -10.60
N PHE A 20 19.58 4.09 -9.71
CA PHE A 20 19.38 5.53 -9.61
C PHE A 20 20.35 6.24 -10.58
N ASP A 21 19.93 7.35 -11.16
CA ASP A 21 20.83 8.27 -11.85
C ASP A 21 21.86 8.84 -10.88
N ASP A 22 23.10 9.12 -11.33
CA ASP A 22 24.21 9.60 -10.51
C ASP A 22 23.88 10.84 -9.65
N ASN A 23 22.85 11.60 -10.03
CA ASN A 23 22.36 12.75 -9.27
C ASN A 23 21.44 12.36 -8.08
N ASP A 24 20.92 11.15 -8.02
CA ASP A 24 20.01 10.68 -6.96
C ASP A 24 20.79 10.13 -5.74
N TYR A 25 22.06 9.79 -5.88
CA TYR A 25 22.94 9.30 -4.80
C TYR A 25 23.19 10.30 -3.66
N ILE A 26 22.84 11.58 -3.86
CA ILE A 26 23.10 12.64 -2.87
C ILE A 26 22.19 12.53 -1.63
N PHE A 27 21.08 11.78 -1.71
CA PHE A 27 20.06 11.75 -0.65
C PHE A 27 20.20 10.63 0.37
N VAL A 28 20.97 9.59 0.09
CA VAL A 28 21.20 8.45 1.00
C VAL A 28 22.64 8.53 1.52
N LYS A 29 23.01 9.60 2.22
CA LYS A 29 24.27 9.65 2.96
C LYS A 29 24.11 8.93 4.30
N GLU A 30 25.02 8.01 4.57
CA GLU A 30 25.10 7.19 5.79
C GLU A 30 25.24 8.01 7.11
N ASP A 31 25.42 9.34 7.03
CA ASP A 31 25.71 10.22 8.17
C ASP A 31 24.56 11.14 8.59
N LEU A 32 23.34 10.93 8.10
CA LEU A 32 22.21 11.77 8.51
C LEU A 32 21.63 11.30 9.86
N PRO A 33 21.27 12.22 10.78
CA PRO A 33 20.59 11.86 12.02
C PRO A 33 19.31 11.09 11.74
N MET A 34 19.03 10.06 12.56
CA MET A 34 17.78 9.29 12.49
C MET A 34 16.57 10.25 12.46
N GLY A 35 15.69 10.09 11.47
CA GLY A 35 14.55 10.97 11.21
C GLY A 35 14.75 11.97 10.06
N GLN A 36 15.97 12.41 9.77
CA GLN A 36 16.24 13.32 8.64
C GLN A 36 16.34 12.56 7.31
N ALA A 37 16.85 11.32 7.35
CA ALA A 37 16.83 10.41 6.21
C ALA A 37 15.40 10.08 5.78
N ASP A 38 14.50 9.80 6.73
CA ASP A 38 13.07 9.53 6.46
C ASP A 38 12.40 10.73 5.78
N VAL A 39 12.67 11.96 6.27
CA VAL A 39 12.12 13.18 5.66
C VAL A 39 12.60 13.34 4.22
N ASN A 40 13.89 13.12 3.97
CA ASN A 40 14.47 13.28 2.63
C ASN A 40 13.95 12.22 1.66
N VAL A 41 13.86 10.96 2.08
CA VAL A 41 13.30 9.86 1.27
C VAL A 41 11.84 10.14 0.95
N ASN A 42 11.05 10.57 1.92
CA ASN A 42 9.65 10.90 1.71
C ASN A 42 9.47 12.10 0.77
N LEU A 43 10.29 13.13 0.90
CA LEU A 43 10.29 14.27 -0.03
C LEU A 43 10.68 13.82 -1.46
N TRP A 44 11.67 12.95 -1.58
CA TRP A 44 12.12 12.41 -2.86
C TRP A 44 11.02 11.57 -3.53
N LEU A 45 10.33 10.71 -2.78
CA LEU A 45 9.24 9.87 -3.25
C LEU A 45 7.93 10.65 -3.52
N LYS A 46 7.77 11.87 -2.96
CA LYS A 46 6.61 12.73 -3.27
C LYS A 46 6.65 13.33 -4.67
N ASP A 47 7.80 13.31 -5.32
CA ASP A 47 7.90 13.65 -6.74
C ASP A 47 7.15 12.61 -7.58
N THR A 48 6.14 13.04 -8.33
CA THR A 48 5.25 12.14 -9.08
C THR A 48 5.97 11.34 -10.15
N LYS A 49 7.05 11.88 -10.72
CA LYS A 49 7.86 11.18 -11.72
C LYS A 49 8.60 9.99 -11.10
N ARG A 50 9.28 10.22 -9.97
CA ARG A 50 9.99 9.17 -9.23
C ARG A 50 9.04 8.13 -8.68
N PHE A 51 7.89 8.57 -8.17
CA PHE A 51 6.84 7.68 -7.70
C PHE A 51 6.29 6.80 -8.83
N ALA A 52 6.02 7.36 -10.01
CA ALA A 52 5.60 6.61 -11.18
C ALA A 52 6.67 5.59 -11.61
N ASP A 53 7.94 6.01 -11.67
CA ASP A 53 9.06 5.15 -12.06
C ASP A 53 9.20 3.96 -11.10
N LEU A 54 9.07 4.19 -9.80
CA LEU A 54 9.08 3.13 -8.78
C LEU A 54 8.01 2.07 -9.05
N PHE A 55 6.76 2.48 -9.21
CA PHE A 55 5.66 1.55 -9.46
C PHE A 55 5.75 0.90 -10.85
N ASN A 56 6.18 1.63 -11.87
CA ASN A 56 6.39 1.09 -13.20
C ASN A 56 7.46 -0.01 -13.21
N ALA A 57 8.57 0.20 -12.51
CA ALA A 57 9.62 -0.80 -12.41
C ALA A 57 9.10 -2.10 -11.77
N ILE A 58 8.32 -2.00 -10.70
CA ILE A 58 7.85 -3.14 -9.93
C ILE A 58 6.68 -3.86 -10.56
N LEU A 59 5.66 -3.12 -10.98
CA LEU A 59 4.41 -3.71 -11.45
C LEU A 59 4.43 -3.99 -12.95
N PHE A 60 5.18 -3.20 -13.71
CA PHE A 60 5.14 -3.20 -15.16
C PHE A 60 6.49 -3.45 -15.82
N GLN A 61 7.47 -3.95 -15.07
CA GLN A 61 8.81 -4.29 -15.60
C GLN A 61 9.49 -3.11 -16.29
N GLY A 62 9.34 -1.90 -15.75
CA GLY A 62 9.90 -0.66 -16.30
C GLY A 62 9.11 -0.04 -17.45
N LYS A 63 7.99 -0.63 -17.86
CA LYS A 63 7.13 0.00 -18.89
C LYS A 63 6.40 1.19 -18.28
N ALA A 64 6.42 2.33 -18.97
CA ALA A 64 5.74 3.57 -18.55
C ALA A 64 4.22 3.45 -18.69
N VAL A 65 3.58 2.74 -17.74
CA VAL A 65 2.12 2.56 -17.66
C VAL A 65 1.52 3.62 -16.74
N ILE A 66 2.17 3.87 -15.58
CA ILE A 66 1.78 4.94 -14.68
C ILE A 66 2.51 6.20 -15.14
N LEU A 67 1.76 7.19 -15.55
CA LEU A 67 2.30 8.49 -15.97
C LEU A 67 2.23 9.48 -14.81
N PRO A 68 3.25 10.33 -14.61
CA PRO A 68 3.30 11.29 -13.50
C PRO A 68 2.09 12.23 -13.45
N GLU A 69 1.57 12.63 -14.59
CA GLU A 69 0.40 13.50 -14.74
C GLU A 69 -0.91 12.85 -14.28
N ASN A 70 -0.95 11.53 -14.18
CA ASN A 70 -2.10 10.75 -13.73
C ASN A 70 -2.04 10.43 -12.22
N LEU A 71 -1.03 10.96 -11.52
CA LEU A 71 -0.84 10.80 -10.08
C LEU A 71 -1.28 12.05 -9.33
N HIS A 72 -2.16 11.86 -8.35
CA HIS A 72 -2.68 12.94 -7.51
C HIS A 72 -2.46 12.59 -6.03
N PRO A 73 -1.83 13.48 -5.25
CA PRO A 73 -1.65 13.24 -3.82
C PRO A 73 -2.97 12.95 -3.11
N SER A 74 -2.96 11.97 -2.23
CA SER A 74 -4.08 11.61 -1.36
C SER A 74 -3.69 11.89 0.11
N PRO A 75 -4.68 12.10 1.00
CA PRO A 75 -4.39 12.25 2.42
C PRO A 75 -3.61 11.05 2.98
N GLU A 76 -2.50 11.33 3.66
CA GLU A 76 -1.62 10.31 4.28
C GLU A 76 -2.24 9.66 5.53
N THR A 77 -3.38 10.18 5.99
CA THR A 77 -4.05 9.72 7.20
C THR A 77 -5.39 9.07 6.88
N THR A 78 -5.51 7.80 7.22
CA THR A 78 -6.78 7.08 7.22
C THR A 78 -7.24 6.90 8.67
N ALA A 79 -8.46 7.32 8.97
CA ALA A 79 -9.04 7.20 10.30
C ALA A 79 -10.26 6.28 10.26
N VAL A 80 -10.19 5.15 10.94
CA VAL A 80 -11.30 4.19 11.05
C VAL A 80 -11.84 4.20 12.47
N SER A 81 -13.15 4.35 12.61
CA SER A 81 -13.85 4.19 13.87
C SER A 81 -14.21 2.71 14.04
N LEU A 82 -13.59 2.06 15.01
CA LEU A 82 -13.87 0.68 15.40
C LEU A 82 -14.60 0.70 16.75
N GLN A 83 -15.45 -0.29 17.00
CA GLN A 83 -16.00 -0.52 18.34
C GLN A 83 -15.07 -1.44 19.12
N ASP A 84 -14.74 -1.05 20.34
CA ASP A 84 -14.06 -1.96 21.28
C ASP A 84 -15.01 -3.06 21.81
N ALA A 85 -14.47 -3.96 22.60
CA ALA A 85 -15.23 -5.05 23.20
C ALA A 85 -16.39 -4.57 24.10
N GLN A 86 -16.38 -3.30 24.52
CA GLN A 86 -17.39 -2.65 25.32
C GLN A 86 -18.39 -1.84 24.47
N GLY A 87 -18.26 -1.88 23.14
CA GLY A 87 -19.13 -1.15 22.20
C GLY A 87 -18.82 0.35 22.07
N LYS A 88 -17.71 0.82 22.67
CA LYS A 88 -17.27 2.21 22.55
C LYS A 88 -16.54 2.44 21.26
N ASN A 89 -16.88 3.53 20.57
CA ASN A 89 -16.15 3.91 19.34
C ASN A 89 -14.72 4.34 19.67
N VAL A 90 -13.78 3.60 19.15
CA VAL A 90 -12.34 3.92 19.18
C VAL A 90 -11.91 4.33 17.78
N VAL A 91 -11.41 5.55 17.66
CA VAL A 91 -10.86 6.04 16.38
C VAL A 91 -9.40 5.60 16.31
N LYS A 92 -9.10 4.65 15.44
CA LYS A 92 -7.72 4.35 15.05
C LYS A 92 -7.34 5.23 13.87
N LYS A 93 -6.35 6.08 14.08
CA LYS A 93 -5.71 6.84 13.00
C LYS A 93 -4.50 6.07 12.54
N GLN A 94 -4.36 5.95 11.25
CA GLN A 94 -3.23 5.32 10.60
C GLN A 94 -2.56 6.37 9.72
N TYR A 95 -1.26 6.44 9.81
CA TYR A 95 -0.45 7.33 8.99
C TYR A 95 0.33 6.46 8.01
N ARG A 96 0.23 6.79 6.72
CA ARG A 96 1.08 6.24 5.67
C ARG A 96 2.06 7.32 5.23
N ASP A 97 3.24 6.91 4.81
CA ASP A 97 4.25 7.87 4.43
C ASP A 97 3.85 8.62 3.16
N ILE A 98 3.40 7.91 2.13
CA ILE A 98 2.95 8.51 0.88
C ILE A 98 1.78 7.73 0.32
N ILE A 99 0.74 8.44 -0.11
CA ILE A 99 -0.40 7.89 -0.86
C ILE A 99 -0.67 8.76 -2.07
N MET A 100 -0.85 8.14 -3.22
CA MET A 100 -1.28 8.80 -4.44
C MET A 100 -2.45 8.07 -5.07
N ASN A 101 -3.42 8.83 -5.57
CA ASN A 101 -4.45 8.33 -6.45
C ASN A 101 -3.87 8.27 -7.86
N TRP A 102 -3.83 7.09 -8.46
CA TRP A 102 -3.55 6.94 -9.87
C TRP A 102 -4.85 6.80 -10.63
N GLN A 103 -5.09 7.71 -11.57
CA GLN A 103 -6.29 7.73 -12.39
C GLN A 103 -5.89 7.79 -13.86
N ASP A 104 -6.19 6.73 -14.60
CA ASP A 104 -6.04 6.66 -16.04
C ASP A 104 -7.34 6.19 -16.67
N GLN A 105 -8.01 7.09 -17.40
CA GLN A 105 -9.33 6.88 -18.01
C GLN A 105 -10.37 6.38 -16.96
N ALA A 106 -10.75 5.09 -17.04
CA ALA A 106 -11.69 4.45 -16.13
C ALA A 106 -11.01 3.66 -14.99
N VAL A 107 -9.68 3.62 -14.96
CA VAL A 107 -8.93 2.92 -13.92
C VAL A 107 -8.60 3.90 -12.81
N LEU A 108 -8.93 3.53 -11.58
CA LEU A 108 -8.57 4.27 -10.37
C LEU A 108 -7.93 3.29 -9.39
N MET A 109 -6.75 3.64 -8.88
CA MET A 109 -6.04 2.87 -7.85
C MET A 109 -5.44 3.80 -6.81
N LEU A 110 -5.35 3.31 -5.57
CA LEU A 110 -4.56 3.92 -4.52
C LEU A 110 -3.18 3.26 -4.49
N LEU A 111 -2.15 4.05 -4.68
CA LEU A 111 -0.77 3.61 -4.63
C LEU A 111 -0.13 4.19 -3.37
N ALA A 112 0.44 3.34 -2.52
CA ALA A 112 1.05 3.75 -1.27
C ALA A 112 2.49 3.24 -1.15
N VAL A 113 3.34 4.03 -0.52
CA VAL A 113 4.71 3.65 -0.18
C VAL A 113 4.90 3.82 1.32
N GLU A 114 5.49 2.81 1.96
CA GLU A 114 5.96 2.81 3.34
C GLU A 114 7.49 2.79 3.32
N SER A 115 8.12 3.83 3.81
CA SER A 115 9.58 3.96 3.88
C SER A 115 10.13 3.29 5.14
N GLN A 116 11.22 2.52 5.03
CA GLN A 116 11.77 1.77 6.15
C GLN A 116 13.30 1.79 6.17
N THR A 117 13.89 2.15 7.31
CA THR A 117 15.34 2.09 7.56
C THR A 117 15.78 0.82 8.26
N ALA A 118 14.89 0.19 9.03
CA ALA A 118 15.17 -1.04 9.75
C ALA A 118 14.34 -2.20 9.21
N ILE A 119 14.85 -3.41 9.32
CA ILE A 119 14.12 -4.62 8.95
C ILE A 119 12.92 -4.76 9.89
N HIS A 120 11.75 -4.95 9.30
CA HIS A 120 10.50 -5.15 10.02
C HIS A 120 9.87 -6.48 9.61
N TYR A 121 10.14 -7.54 10.38
CA TYR A 121 9.71 -8.90 10.06
C TYR A 121 8.18 -9.08 9.92
N ALA A 122 7.39 -8.21 10.51
CA ALA A 122 5.94 -8.19 10.33
C ALA A 122 5.46 -7.15 9.30
N ALA A 123 6.34 -6.70 8.40
CA ALA A 123 5.99 -5.67 7.41
C ALA A 123 4.82 -6.06 6.50
N PRO A 124 4.71 -7.29 5.97
CA PRO A 124 3.55 -7.68 5.16
C PRO A 124 2.24 -7.64 5.94
N LEU A 125 2.26 -8.02 7.22
CA LEU A 125 1.08 -7.94 8.08
C LEU A 125 0.68 -6.48 8.38
N LYS A 126 1.66 -5.60 8.60
CA LYS A 126 1.45 -4.16 8.77
C LYS A 126 0.74 -3.58 7.53
N VAL A 127 1.23 -3.90 6.33
CA VAL A 127 0.63 -3.45 5.07
C VAL A 127 -0.79 -3.97 4.92
N MET A 128 -1.03 -5.26 5.16
CA MET A 128 -2.38 -5.84 5.11
C MET A 128 -3.35 -5.09 6.03
N LEU A 129 -2.92 -4.74 7.25
CA LEU A 129 -3.74 -3.96 8.18
C LEU A 129 -4.06 -2.58 7.61
N TYR A 130 -3.10 -1.92 7.01
CA TYR A 130 -3.26 -0.60 6.41
C TYR A 130 -4.22 -0.61 5.23
N ASP A 131 -4.05 -1.58 4.33
CA ASP A 131 -4.94 -1.75 3.18
C ASP A 131 -6.36 -2.09 3.62
N SER A 132 -6.52 -2.92 4.66
CA SER A 132 -7.83 -3.25 5.24
C SER A 132 -8.53 -2.02 5.82
N MET A 133 -7.80 -1.11 6.47
CA MET A 133 -8.36 0.14 6.99
C MET A 133 -8.80 1.06 5.85
N GLU A 134 -8.04 1.14 4.76
CA GLU A 134 -8.42 1.90 3.57
C GLU A 134 -9.71 1.35 2.94
N TYR A 135 -9.81 0.03 2.78
CA TYR A 135 -11.05 -0.58 2.29
C TYR A 135 -12.24 -0.35 3.23
N ALA A 136 -12.03 -0.40 4.54
CA ALA A 136 -13.08 -0.10 5.52
C ALA A 136 -13.57 1.36 5.39
N GLU A 137 -12.66 2.30 5.13
CA GLU A 137 -13.02 3.70 4.89
C GLU A 137 -13.80 3.88 3.59
N GLN A 138 -13.40 3.21 2.51
CA GLN A 138 -14.13 3.22 1.25
C GLN A 138 -15.57 2.71 1.44
N VAL A 139 -15.76 1.62 2.18
CA VAL A 139 -17.10 1.10 2.53
C VAL A 139 -17.89 2.15 3.33
N ARG A 140 -17.25 2.79 4.31
CA ARG A 140 -17.89 3.83 5.13
C ARG A 140 -18.34 5.04 4.29
N VAL A 141 -17.51 5.48 3.34
CA VAL A 141 -17.85 6.59 2.43
C VAL A 141 -19.04 6.20 1.55
N LYS A 142 -18.99 5.04 0.90
CA LYS A 142 -20.11 4.54 0.08
C LYS A 142 -21.40 4.42 0.88
N TRP A 143 -21.30 3.97 2.14
CA TRP A 143 -22.47 3.87 3.01
C TRP A 143 -23.12 5.23 3.33
N LYS A 144 -22.36 6.32 3.39
CA LYS A 144 -22.90 7.67 3.57
C LYS A 144 -23.73 8.14 2.37
N GLU A 145 -23.30 7.75 1.17
CA GLU A 145 -23.91 8.12 -0.11
C GLU A 145 -25.02 7.15 -0.55
N ARG A 146 -25.41 6.21 0.30
CA ARG A 146 -26.39 5.17 0.00
C ARG A 146 -27.75 5.72 -0.42
N PRO A 147 -28.48 5.06 -1.33
CA PRO A 147 -29.83 5.41 -1.68
C PRO A 147 -30.80 5.13 -0.51
N PRO A 148 -31.98 5.79 -0.49
CA PRO A 148 -32.97 5.63 0.59
C PRO A 148 -33.61 4.23 0.65
N ARG A 149 -33.55 3.46 -0.44
CA ARG A 149 -34.10 2.10 -0.51
C ARG A 149 -32.99 1.10 -0.75
N LEU A 150 -32.87 0.14 0.16
CA LEU A 150 -31.88 -0.94 0.15
C LEU A 150 -32.59 -2.27 0.41
N SER A 151 -32.03 -3.36 -0.11
CA SER A 151 -32.38 -4.68 0.33
C SER A 151 -31.87 -4.95 1.76
N SER A 152 -32.43 -5.95 2.45
CA SER A 152 -31.95 -6.35 3.78
C SER A 152 -30.49 -6.75 3.76
N ALA A 153 -30.01 -7.42 2.71
CA ALA A 153 -28.62 -7.84 2.56
C ALA A 153 -27.68 -6.64 2.42
N GLU A 154 -28.03 -5.65 1.62
CA GLU A 154 -27.23 -4.41 1.47
C GLU A 154 -27.20 -3.59 2.74
N PHE A 155 -28.33 -3.52 3.45
CA PHE A 155 -28.38 -2.86 4.75
C PHE A 155 -27.48 -3.53 5.79
N LEU A 156 -27.50 -4.85 5.89
CA LEU A 156 -26.67 -5.62 6.83
C LEU A 156 -25.19 -5.53 6.49
N SER A 157 -24.84 -5.67 5.20
CA SER A 157 -23.46 -5.62 4.75
C SER A 157 -22.87 -4.21 4.71
N ARG A 158 -23.70 -3.18 4.75
CA ARG A 158 -23.33 -1.76 4.48
C ARG A 158 -22.64 -1.58 3.14
N PHE A 159 -22.94 -2.46 2.18
CA PHE A 159 -22.35 -2.48 0.85
C PHE A 159 -23.39 -2.92 -0.16
N GLN A 160 -23.56 -2.16 -1.25
CA GLN A 160 -24.56 -2.44 -2.26
C GLN A 160 -24.05 -3.51 -3.23
N LYS A 161 -24.97 -4.26 -3.85
CA LYS A 161 -24.64 -5.33 -4.79
C LYS A 161 -23.69 -4.89 -5.91
N ASN A 162 -23.82 -3.66 -6.37
CA ASN A 162 -23.05 -3.11 -7.49
C ASN A 162 -21.87 -2.24 -7.04
N ASP A 163 -21.67 -2.07 -5.73
CA ASP A 163 -20.52 -1.33 -5.22
C ASP A 163 -19.22 -2.01 -5.63
N LYS A 164 -18.20 -1.21 -5.87
CA LYS A 164 -16.83 -1.66 -6.13
C LYS A 164 -15.87 -0.87 -5.25
N LEU A 165 -14.84 -1.53 -4.78
CA LEU A 165 -13.75 -0.88 -4.07
C LEU A 165 -12.66 -0.49 -5.07
N ILE A 166 -11.97 0.61 -4.75
CA ILE A 166 -10.78 1.04 -5.45
C ILE A 166 -9.63 0.17 -4.94
N PRO A 167 -8.88 -0.53 -5.82
CA PRO A 167 -7.73 -1.33 -5.41
C PRO A 167 -6.68 -0.47 -4.70
N VAL A 168 -6.05 -1.04 -3.68
CA VAL A 168 -4.91 -0.46 -2.98
C VAL A 168 -3.68 -1.30 -3.25
N ILE A 169 -2.59 -0.68 -3.64
CA ILE A 169 -1.29 -1.33 -3.83
C ILE A 169 -0.28 -0.60 -2.95
N THR A 170 0.33 -1.32 -2.02
CA THR A 170 1.32 -0.77 -1.11
C THR A 170 2.68 -1.41 -1.35
N LEU A 171 3.70 -0.58 -1.53
CA LEU A 171 5.09 -0.99 -1.59
C LEU A 171 5.80 -0.61 -0.30
N ILE A 172 6.71 -1.46 0.17
CA ILE A 172 7.65 -1.13 1.24
C ILE A 172 8.97 -0.75 0.56
N PHE A 173 9.39 0.48 0.75
CA PHE A 173 10.65 1.00 0.25
C PHE A 173 11.69 0.94 1.36
N TYR A 174 12.53 -0.11 1.33
CA TYR A 174 13.57 -0.33 2.31
C TYR A 174 14.89 0.30 1.85
N TYR A 175 15.42 1.19 2.65
CA TYR A 175 16.69 1.89 2.40
C TYR A 175 17.69 1.78 3.57
N GLY A 176 17.55 0.71 4.37
CA GLY A 176 18.51 0.38 5.41
C GLY A 176 19.84 -0.15 4.87
N THR A 177 20.86 -0.12 5.70
CA THR A 177 22.21 -0.59 5.38
C THR A 177 22.37 -2.10 5.44
N GLU A 178 21.54 -2.78 6.23
CA GLU A 178 21.51 -4.24 6.33
C GLU A 178 20.80 -4.87 5.12
N GLU A 179 21.13 -6.10 4.79
CA GLU A 179 20.41 -6.85 3.78
C GLU A 179 19.04 -7.27 4.35
N TRP A 180 17.97 -7.07 3.55
CA TRP A 180 16.65 -7.50 3.98
C TRP A 180 16.55 -9.01 4.00
N ASP A 181 16.34 -9.59 5.18
CA ASP A 181 16.20 -11.03 5.42
C ASP A 181 14.79 -11.43 5.91
N GLY A 182 13.87 -10.48 5.99
CA GLY A 182 12.49 -10.70 6.39
C GLY A 182 11.58 -11.18 5.27
N PRO A 183 10.32 -11.53 5.59
CA PRO A 183 9.34 -11.92 4.58
C PRO A 183 9.05 -10.77 3.62
N LEU A 184 8.97 -11.08 2.34
CA LEU A 184 8.63 -10.14 1.27
C LEU A 184 7.13 -10.12 0.99
N GLU A 185 6.41 -11.19 1.32
CA GLU A 185 4.98 -11.37 1.08
C GLU A 185 4.31 -12.03 2.28
N LEU A 186 3.01 -11.76 2.46
CA LEU A 186 2.26 -12.25 3.62
C LEU A 186 2.23 -13.77 3.73
N HIS A 187 2.17 -14.48 2.61
CA HIS A 187 2.12 -15.95 2.63
C HIS A 187 3.38 -16.58 3.26
N GLN A 188 4.54 -15.91 3.19
CA GLN A 188 5.78 -16.37 3.82
C GLN A 188 5.75 -16.31 5.36
N MET A 189 4.75 -15.64 5.92
CA MET A 189 4.57 -15.52 7.38
C MET A 189 3.68 -16.62 7.96
N PHE A 190 3.07 -17.46 7.12
CA PHE A 190 2.17 -18.52 7.59
C PHE A 190 2.94 -19.81 7.85
N ASP A 191 2.62 -20.45 8.98
CA ASP A 191 3.02 -21.83 9.23
C ASP A 191 2.05 -22.76 8.48
N LEU A 192 2.42 -23.15 7.27
CA LEU A 192 1.63 -24.04 6.43
C LEU A 192 2.06 -25.52 6.54
N GLY A 193 2.91 -25.84 7.50
CA GLY A 193 3.42 -27.19 7.70
C GLY A 193 4.50 -27.59 6.68
N THR A 194 4.38 -28.79 6.10
CA THR A 194 5.38 -29.30 5.13
C THR A 194 5.24 -28.65 3.75
N GLU A 195 6.33 -28.62 2.97
CA GLU A 195 6.37 -28.04 1.61
C GLU A 195 5.25 -28.56 0.66
N LYS A 196 4.71 -29.77 0.91
CA LYS A 196 3.60 -30.33 0.13
C LYS A 196 2.28 -29.59 0.34
N SER A 197 2.00 -29.13 1.57
CA SER A 197 0.78 -28.36 1.86
C SER A 197 0.82 -26.95 1.28
N HIS A 198 2.01 -26.40 1.07
CA HIS A 198 2.21 -25.09 0.45
C HIS A 198 1.77 -25.05 -1.02
N ALA A 199 2.08 -26.11 -1.79
CA ALA A 199 1.74 -26.20 -3.20
C ALA A 199 0.24 -26.46 -3.46
N GLU A 200 -0.48 -27.04 -2.47
CA GLU A 200 -1.91 -27.35 -2.58
C GLU A 200 -2.82 -26.19 -2.17
N LEU A 201 -2.27 -25.18 -1.43
CA LEU A 201 -3.02 -24.02 -0.93
C LEU A 201 -2.83 -22.74 -1.76
N MET A 202 -1.94 -22.76 -2.74
CA MET A 202 -1.60 -21.65 -3.64
C MET A 202 -2.09 -21.90 -5.07
#